data_0b0f7c98a81dc2b9e770e995c18aba44
#
_entry.id   0b0f7c98a81dc2b9e770e995c18aba44
#
_cell.length_a   1.000
_cell.length_b   1.000
_cell.length_c   1.000
_cell.angle_alpha   90.00
_cell.angle_beta   90.00
_cell.angle_gamma   90.00
#
_symmetry.space_group_name_H-M   'P 1'
#
loop_
_entity.id
_entity.type
_entity.pdbx_description
1 polymer ?
#
loop_
_entity_poly.entity_id
_entity_poly.type
_entity_poly.pdbx_seq_one_letter_code
_entity_poly.pdbx_strand_id
1 'polypeptide(L)'
;MDGFNLSMFATQGHGINGIVEDVPRLLNRGGMFSMMSTILLVFCAFSFAGALTLTGALTVIINRLLKVVHTTGQLIAATVATTILVTGATSDGKLALLIPAELFKGAYRRMGLDNKNLSRTVEDAGTVIEPLIPWTAAGIYMATTLGVSTLDLLPWAIQCYAAVVFALIYGFTGFGIAKIQPQQDLQRKEA
;
A
#
# COMPACT_ATOMS: atom_id res chain seq x y z
N MET A 1 2.87 32.22 -20.55
CA MET A 1 4.13 31.53 -20.13
C MET A 1 4.29 31.47 -18.60
N ASP A 2 3.54 32.24 -17.87
CA ASP A 2 3.73 32.41 -16.42
C ASP A 2 3.22 31.26 -15.56
N GLY A 3 2.22 30.53 -16.03
CA GLY A 3 1.67 29.37 -15.30
C GLY A 3 2.59 28.17 -15.18
N PHE A 4 3.47 27.96 -16.16
CA PHE A 4 4.43 26.83 -16.13
C PHE A 4 5.59 27.11 -15.16
N ASN A 5 6.05 28.36 -15.09
CA ASN A 5 7.07 28.77 -14.14
C ASN A 5 6.56 28.73 -12.70
N LEU A 6 5.31 29.06 -12.47
CA LEU A 6 4.65 29.01 -11.16
C LEU A 6 4.59 27.60 -10.56
N SER A 7 4.47 26.57 -11.39
CA SER A 7 4.44 25.17 -10.94
C SER A 7 5.84 24.59 -10.72
N MET A 8 6.87 25.11 -11.37
CA MET A 8 8.26 24.64 -11.24
C MET A 8 9.04 25.31 -10.14
N PHE A 9 8.81 26.60 -9.90
CA PHE A 9 9.53 27.38 -8.89
C PHE A 9 8.58 27.81 -7.78
N ALA A 10 9.06 27.80 -6.56
CA ALA A 10 8.32 28.40 -5.46
C ALA A 10 8.07 29.87 -5.76
N THR A 11 6.83 30.23 -5.94
CA THR A 11 6.45 31.63 -6.10
C THR A 11 6.36 32.27 -4.73
N GLN A 12 7.45 32.89 -4.34
CA GLN A 12 7.39 33.84 -3.23
C GLN A 12 6.57 35.04 -3.69
N GLY A 13 5.42 35.24 -3.10
CA GLY A 13 4.78 36.54 -3.09
C GLY A 13 3.69 36.81 -4.11
N HIS A 14 3.00 35.83 -4.69
CA HIS A 14 1.81 36.14 -5.48
C HIS A 14 0.55 36.15 -4.59
N GLY A 15 0.29 37.32 -4.04
CA GLY A 15 -1.02 37.98 -4.09
C GLY A 15 -2.18 37.37 -3.32
N ILE A 16 -1.96 36.68 -2.20
CA ILE A 16 -3.02 36.54 -1.19
C ILE A 16 -2.52 37.08 0.13
N ASN A 17 -2.06 38.31 0.08
CA ASN A 17 -1.72 39.07 1.27
C ASN A 17 -3.02 39.37 2.04
N GLY A 18 -3.22 38.71 3.16
CA GLY A 18 -4.25 39.09 4.13
C GLY A 18 -5.36 38.06 4.40
N ILE A 19 -5.34 36.86 3.81
CA ILE A 19 -6.33 35.84 4.11
C ILE A 19 -5.63 34.64 4.73
N VAL A 20 -5.60 34.55 6.03
CA VAL A 20 -5.07 33.44 6.83
C VAL A 20 -3.60 33.10 6.53
N GLU A 21 -2.74 33.23 7.51
CA GLU A 21 -1.28 33.00 7.42
C GLU A 21 -0.89 31.61 6.89
N ASP A 22 -1.78 30.62 6.99
CA ASP A 22 -1.56 29.25 6.57
C ASP A 22 -1.75 29.01 5.07
N VAL A 23 -2.52 29.82 4.36
CA VAL A 23 -2.79 29.63 2.92
C VAL A 23 -1.55 29.89 2.06
N PRO A 24 -0.78 30.98 2.24
CA PRO A 24 0.49 31.16 1.53
C PRO A 24 1.48 30.05 1.79
N ARG A 25 1.53 29.53 3.00
CA ARG A 25 2.40 28.40 3.40
C ARG A 25 2.03 27.10 2.73
N LEU A 26 0.74 26.85 2.50
CA LEU A 26 0.24 25.70 1.78
C LEU A 26 0.49 25.80 0.26
N LEU A 27 0.34 27.00 -0.31
CA LEU A 27 0.51 27.23 -1.74
C LEU A 27 1.98 27.36 -2.17
N ASN A 28 2.85 27.90 -1.31
CA ASN A 28 4.27 28.14 -1.59
C ASN A 28 5.16 27.01 -1.07
N ARG A 29 4.93 25.77 -1.48
CA ARG A 29 5.70 24.60 -1.05
C ARG A 29 6.90 24.27 -1.93
N GLY A 30 7.38 25.19 -2.75
CA GLY A 30 8.58 25.01 -3.55
C GLY A 30 8.36 24.32 -4.90
N GLY A 31 7.09 24.05 -5.27
CA GLY A 31 6.73 23.47 -6.55
C GLY A 31 7.44 22.15 -6.83
N MET A 32 7.72 21.89 -8.11
CA MET A 32 8.34 20.64 -8.56
C MET A 32 9.76 20.42 -8.01
N PHE A 33 10.52 21.49 -7.78
CA PHE A 33 11.90 21.39 -7.25
C PHE A 33 11.95 20.90 -5.80
N SER A 34 10.98 21.22 -4.97
CA SER A 34 10.94 20.71 -3.60
C SER A 34 10.69 19.20 -3.54
N MET A 35 10.09 18.63 -4.60
CA MET A 35 9.83 17.20 -4.71
C MET A 35 10.92 16.43 -5.45
N MET A 36 11.99 17.09 -5.94
CA MET A 36 13.03 16.44 -6.72
C MET A 36 13.78 15.36 -5.92
N SER A 37 14.06 15.61 -4.65
CA SER A 37 14.67 14.61 -3.76
C SER A 37 13.76 13.41 -3.55
N THR A 38 12.45 13.63 -3.41
CA THR A 38 11.43 12.57 -3.31
C THR A 38 11.40 11.72 -4.59
N ILE A 39 11.41 12.37 -5.75
CA ILE A 39 11.43 11.68 -7.05
C ILE A 39 12.70 10.80 -7.18
N LEU A 40 13.85 11.32 -6.80
CA LEU A 40 15.11 10.58 -6.85
C LEU A 40 15.08 9.34 -5.94
N LEU A 41 14.58 9.49 -4.70
CA LEU A 41 14.44 8.38 -3.76
C LEU A 41 13.47 7.31 -4.30
N VAL A 42 12.34 7.72 -4.88
CA VAL A 42 11.36 6.82 -5.49
C VAL A 42 11.98 6.05 -6.67
N PHE A 43 12.79 6.70 -7.50
CA PHE A 43 13.52 6.04 -8.58
C PHE A 43 14.49 4.98 -8.07
N CYS A 44 15.26 5.28 -7.03
CA CYS A 44 16.16 4.32 -6.39
C CYS A 44 15.40 3.14 -5.79
N ALA A 45 14.28 3.41 -5.11
CA ALA A 45 13.41 2.39 -4.52
C ALA A 45 12.83 1.45 -5.58
N PHE A 46 12.33 1.98 -6.70
CA PHE A 46 11.81 1.17 -7.80
C PHE A 46 12.89 0.34 -8.51
N SER A 47 14.09 0.89 -8.66
CA SER A 47 15.21 0.13 -9.21
C SER A 47 15.56 -1.07 -8.33
N PHE A 48 15.60 -0.88 -7.02
CA PHE A 48 15.82 -1.95 -6.04
C PHE A 48 14.69 -2.98 -6.06
N ALA A 49 13.43 -2.53 -6.09
CA ALA A 49 12.24 -3.39 -6.19
C ALA A 49 12.26 -4.24 -7.46
N GLY A 50 12.62 -3.65 -8.59
CA GLY A 50 12.80 -4.37 -9.85
C GLY A 50 13.83 -5.49 -9.75
N ALA A 51 14.98 -5.22 -9.14
CA ALA A 51 16.02 -6.22 -8.91
C ALA A 51 15.53 -7.36 -8.01
N LEU A 52 14.82 -7.06 -6.91
CA LEU A 52 14.24 -8.09 -6.03
C LEU A 52 13.19 -8.96 -6.73
N THR A 53 12.36 -8.36 -7.57
CA THR A 53 11.33 -9.09 -8.32
C THR A 53 11.97 -10.06 -9.32
N LEU A 54 13.02 -9.63 -10.03
CA LEU A 54 13.75 -10.45 -11.00
C LEU A 54 14.48 -11.64 -10.35
N THR A 55 14.94 -11.53 -9.10
CA THR A 55 15.58 -12.65 -8.38
C THR A 55 14.60 -13.76 -8.01
N GLY A 56 13.29 -13.52 -8.06
CA GLY A 56 12.26 -14.48 -7.65
C GLY A 56 12.22 -14.78 -6.14
N ALA A 57 13.00 -14.07 -5.34
CA ALA A 57 13.11 -14.28 -3.91
C ALA A 57 11.77 -14.18 -3.19
N LEU A 58 10.93 -13.20 -3.58
CA LEU A 58 9.58 -13.03 -3.06
C LEU A 58 8.70 -14.25 -3.30
N THR A 59 8.74 -14.81 -4.49
CA THR A 59 7.95 -16.00 -4.87
C THR A 59 8.33 -17.22 -4.02
N VAL A 60 9.61 -17.39 -3.72
CA VAL A 60 10.07 -18.50 -2.85
C VAL A 60 9.54 -18.36 -1.43
N ILE A 61 9.60 -17.16 -0.86
CA ILE A 61 9.09 -16.88 0.50
C ILE A 61 7.58 -17.16 0.56
N ILE A 62 6.82 -16.66 -0.41
CA ILE A 62 5.37 -16.80 -0.44
C ILE A 62 4.95 -18.26 -0.60
N ASN A 63 5.62 -19.01 -1.49
CA ASN A 63 5.34 -20.43 -1.64
C ASN A 63 5.63 -21.25 -0.37
N ARG A 64 6.59 -20.83 0.43
CA ARG A 64 6.84 -21.44 1.75
C ARG A 64 5.70 -21.14 2.73
N LEU A 65 5.24 -19.90 2.78
CA LEU A 65 4.11 -19.49 3.61
C LEU A 65 2.83 -20.26 3.26
N LEU A 66 2.54 -20.43 1.96
CA LEU A 66 1.37 -21.18 1.50
C LEU A 66 1.35 -22.65 1.93
N LYS A 67 2.51 -23.27 2.17
CA LYS A 67 2.58 -24.68 2.63
C LYS A 67 2.15 -24.87 4.09
N VAL A 68 2.19 -23.83 4.90
CA VAL A 68 1.87 -23.87 6.35
C VAL A 68 0.39 -23.51 6.60
N VAL A 69 -0.32 -23.02 5.58
CA VAL A 69 -1.68 -22.53 5.71
C VAL A 69 -2.69 -23.68 5.64
N HIS A 70 -3.42 -23.91 6.74
CA HIS A 70 -4.47 -24.94 6.83
C HIS A 70 -5.84 -24.37 7.23
N THR A 71 -5.91 -23.16 7.78
CA THR A 71 -7.16 -22.53 8.24
C THR A 71 -7.37 -21.17 7.58
N THR A 72 -8.64 -20.71 7.56
CA THR A 72 -9.00 -19.40 6.99
C THR A 72 -8.24 -18.26 7.68
N GLY A 73 -8.13 -18.29 9.00
CA GLY A 73 -7.39 -17.29 9.76
C GLY A 73 -5.89 -17.27 9.40
N GLN A 74 -5.28 -18.46 9.26
CA GLN A 74 -3.89 -18.59 8.82
C GLN A 74 -3.70 -18.08 7.38
N LEU A 75 -4.67 -18.33 6.50
CA LEU A 75 -4.62 -17.81 5.13
C LEU A 75 -4.63 -16.29 5.09
N ILE A 76 -5.54 -15.67 5.85
CA ILE A 76 -5.61 -14.21 5.95
C ILE A 76 -4.34 -13.64 6.60
N ALA A 77 -3.86 -14.24 7.68
CA ALA A 77 -2.62 -13.82 8.32
C ALA A 77 -1.40 -13.94 7.39
N ALA A 78 -1.30 -15.02 6.62
CA ALA A 78 -0.25 -15.20 5.62
C ALA A 78 -0.36 -14.16 4.49
N THR A 79 -1.58 -13.84 4.06
CA THR A 79 -1.82 -12.78 3.05
C THR A 79 -1.37 -11.43 3.58
N VAL A 80 -1.78 -11.06 4.80
CA VAL A 80 -1.37 -9.80 5.46
C VAL A 80 0.14 -9.72 5.57
N ALA A 81 0.79 -10.74 6.13
CA ALA A 81 2.25 -10.76 6.30
C ALA A 81 2.97 -10.65 4.96
N THR A 82 2.49 -11.37 3.93
CA THR A 82 3.05 -11.30 2.59
C THR A 82 2.89 -9.92 1.97
N THR A 83 1.71 -9.32 2.10
CA THR A 83 1.43 -7.99 1.54
C THR A 83 2.34 -6.94 2.17
N ILE A 84 2.49 -6.94 3.49
CA ILE A 84 3.41 -6.03 4.20
C ILE A 84 4.86 -6.25 3.73
N LEU A 85 5.27 -7.50 3.57
CA LEU A 85 6.61 -7.87 3.12
C LEU A 85 6.86 -7.38 1.68
N VAL A 86 5.90 -7.58 0.78
CA VAL A 86 5.98 -7.10 -0.60
C VAL A 86 5.98 -5.58 -0.65
N THR A 87 5.12 -4.90 0.13
CA THR A 87 5.11 -3.44 0.24
C THR A 87 6.48 -2.90 0.64
N GLY A 88 7.08 -3.48 1.67
CA GLY A 88 8.41 -3.09 2.14
C GLY A 88 9.53 -3.38 1.14
N ALA A 89 9.44 -4.50 0.42
CA ALA A 89 10.46 -4.92 -0.53
C ALA A 89 10.37 -4.19 -1.88
N THR A 90 9.15 -3.95 -2.39
CA THR A 90 8.94 -3.33 -3.71
C THR A 90 8.82 -1.82 -3.63
N SER A 91 8.53 -1.27 -2.46
CA SER A 91 8.28 0.17 -2.26
C SER A 91 7.16 0.75 -3.13
N ASP A 92 6.34 -0.11 -3.74
CA ASP A 92 5.24 0.23 -4.64
C ASP A 92 3.96 -0.45 -4.19
N GLY A 93 2.96 0.37 -3.82
CA GLY A 93 1.65 -0.11 -3.40
C GLY A 93 0.92 -0.93 -4.47
N LYS A 94 1.11 -0.66 -5.74
CA LYS A 94 0.47 -1.41 -6.84
C LYS A 94 1.00 -2.84 -6.92
N LEU A 95 2.31 -3.03 -6.84
CA LEU A 95 2.92 -4.36 -6.80
C LEU A 95 2.56 -5.09 -5.51
N ALA A 96 2.45 -4.37 -4.40
CA ALA A 96 2.01 -4.90 -3.12
C ALA A 96 0.58 -5.46 -3.15
N LEU A 97 -0.28 -4.92 -4.01
CA LEU A 97 -1.64 -5.43 -4.23
C LEU A 97 -1.64 -6.61 -5.21
N LEU A 98 -0.95 -6.48 -6.34
CA LEU A 98 -1.01 -7.45 -7.44
C LEU A 98 -0.34 -8.78 -7.11
N ILE A 99 0.88 -8.75 -6.56
CA ILE A 99 1.65 -9.97 -6.32
C ILE A 99 0.97 -10.90 -5.32
N PRO A 100 0.57 -10.46 -4.10
CA PRO A 100 -0.15 -11.31 -3.17
C PRO A 100 -1.52 -11.75 -3.72
N ALA A 101 -2.26 -10.85 -4.40
CA ALA A 101 -3.55 -11.18 -4.96
C ALA A 101 -3.48 -12.37 -5.93
N GLU A 102 -2.55 -12.36 -6.87
CA GLU A 102 -2.38 -13.47 -7.82
C GLU A 102 -1.91 -14.77 -7.14
N LEU A 103 -1.00 -14.68 -6.18
CA LEU A 103 -0.44 -15.86 -5.51
C LEU A 103 -1.44 -16.54 -4.57
N PHE A 104 -2.24 -15.78 -3.84
CA PHE A 104 -3.21 -16.31 -2.88
C PHE A 104 -4.58 -16.63 -3.49
N LYS A 105 -4.91 -16.13 -4.68
CA LYS A 105 -6.20 -16.35 -5.38
C LYS A 105 -6.61 -17.84 -5.44
N GLY A 106 -5.65 -18.70 -5.79
CA GLY A 106 -5.88 -20.14 -5.83
C GLY A 106 -6.16 -20.75 -4.46
N ALA A 107 -5.49 -20.26 -3.40
CA ALA A 107 -5.67 -20.74 -2.04
C ALA A 107 -7.03 -20.34 -1.48
N TYR A 108 -7.47 -19.09 -1.69
CA TYR A 108 -8.81 -18.62 -1.28
C TYR A 108 -9.91 -19.44 -1.94
N ARG A 109 -9.79 -19.71 -3.25
CA ARG A 109 -10.76 -20.57 -3.96
C ARG A 109 -10.82 -21.98 -3.42
N ARG A 110 -9.67 -22.62 -3.14
CA ARG A 110 -9.62 -23.98 -2.57
C ARG A 110 -10.32 -24.07 -1.22
N MET A 111 -10.30 -22.99 -0.44
CA MET A 111 -10.97 -22.90 0.85
C MET A 111 -12.43 -22.42 0.75
N GLY A 112 -12.97 -22.26 -0.46
CA GLY A 112 -14.36 -21.83 -0.69
C GLY A 112 -14.60 -20.36 -0.33
N LEU A 113 -13.55 -19.53 -0.32
CA LEU A 113 -13.63 -18.10 0.02
C LEU A 113 -13.76 -17.25 -1.25
N ASP A 114 -14.64 -16.25 -1.21
CA ASP A 114 -14.79 -15.30 -2.32
C ASP A 114 -13.54 -14.40 -2.43
N ASN A 115 -13.21 -14.02 -3.67
CA ASN A 115 -12.11 -13.12 -3.97
C ASN A 115 -12.24 -11.74 -3.30
N LYS A 116 -13.46 -11.33 -2.89
CA LYS A 116 -13.69 -10.12 -2.12
C LYS A 116 -12.90 -10.08 -0.81
N ASN A 117 -12.77 -11.24 -0.13
CA ASN A 117 -11.99 -11.33 1.09
C ASN A 117 -10.50 -11.09 0.82
N LEU A 118 -9.99 -11.66 -0.28
CA LEU A 118 -8.61 -11.46 -0.69
C LEU A 118 -8.34 -9.99 -1.01
N SER A 119 -9.19 -9.38 -1.85
CA SER A 119 -9.06 -7.97 -2.23
C SER A 119 -9.02 -7.05 -1.01
N ARG A 120 -9.97 -7.24 -0.07
CA ARG A 120 -10.02 -6.49 1.17
C ARG A 120 -8.75 -6.68 2.01
N THR A 121 -8.32 -7.93 2.22
CA THR A 121 -7.16 -8.23 3.05
C THR A 121 -5.86 -7.61 2.49
N VAL A 122 -5.70 -7.66 1.17
CA VAL A 122 -4.54 -7.09 0.48
C VAL A 122 -4.57 -5.56 0.58
N GLU A 123 -5.74 -4.93 0.45
CA GLU A 123 -5.91 -3.48 0.58
C GLU A 123 -5.61 -3.02 2.02
N ASP A 124 -6.19 -3.67 3.02
CA ASP A 124 -5.99 -3.34 4.44
C ASP A 124 -4.52 -3.47 4.88
N ALA A 125 -3.77 -4.39 4.28
CA ALA A 125 -2.36 -4.64 4.61
C ALA A 125 -1.36 -3.91 3.69
N GLY A 126 -1.75 -3.57 2.47
CA GLY A 126 -0.88 -2.93 1.47
C GLY A 126 -0.93 -1.42 1.54
N THR A 127 -1.99 -0.83 1.00
CA THR A 127 -2.11 0.62 0.84
C THR A 127 -2.19 1.36 2.16
N VAL A 128 -2.84 0.78 3.18
CA VAL A 128 -2.99 1.41 4.50
C VAL A 128 -1.66 1.43 5.27
N ILE A 129 -0.81 0.42 5.09
CA ILE A 129 0.50 0.33 5.75
C ILE A 129 1.61 1.06 4.97
N GLU A 130 1.46 1.22 3.66
CA GLU A 130 2.48 1.82 2.80
C GLU A 130 3.03 3.17 3.34
N PRO A 131 2.19 4.14 3.79
CA PRO A 131 2.69 5.42 4.30
C PRO A 131 3.56 5.31 5.56
N LEU A 132 3.51 4.20 6.27
CA LEU A 132 4.29 3.97 7.49
C LEU A 132 5.70 3.42 7.21
N ILE A 133 5.97 3.03 5.98
CA ILE A 133 7.27 2.51 5.58
C ILE A 133 8.12 3.66 5.01
N PRO A 134 9.25 4.01 5.66
CA PRO A 134 9.98 5.27 5.35
C PRO A 134 10.51 5.37 3.92
N TRP A 135 10.77 4.26 3.26
CA TRP A 135 11.35 4.22 1.91
C TRP A 135 10.33 3.99 0.79
N THR A 136 9.05 3.87 1.10
CA THR A 136 8.00 3.80 0.08
C THR A 136 7.67 5.17 -0.49
N ALA A 137 7.09 5.19 -1.68
CA ALA A 137 6.67 6.44 -2.32
C ALA A 137 5.68 7.22 -1.45
N ALA A 138 4.70 6.54 -0.86
CA ALA A 138 3.73 7.16 0.03
C ALA A 138 4.36 7.64 1.35
N GLY A 139 5.26 6.85 1.94
CA GLY A 139 5.96 7.24 3.17
C GLY A 139 6.82 8.49 2.99
N ILE A 140 7.60 8.55 1.90
CA ILE A 140 8.43 9.71 1.56
C ILE A 140 7.53 10.94 1.28
N TYR A 141 6.46 10.76 0.53
CA TYR A 141 5.51 11.85 0.23
C TYR A 141 4.88 12.40 1.49
N MET A 142 4.40 11.55 2.40
CA MET A 142 3.81 11.98 3.68
C MET A 142 4.82 12.71 4.55
N ALA A 143 6.03 12.19 4.70
CA ALA A 143 7.09 12.81 5.49
C ALA A 143 7.47 14.19 4.94
N THR A 144 7.64 14.32 3.63
CA THR A 144 7.99 15.61 2.99
C THR A 144 6.85 16.62 3.05
N THR A 145 5.61 16.16 2.91
CA THR A 145 4.43 17.03 2.92
C THR A 145 4.10 17.56 4.30
N LEU A 146 4.20 16.70 5.31
CA LEU A 146 3.91 17.06 6.70
C LEU A 146 5.11 17.70 7.40
N GLY A 147 6.32 17.56 6.85
CA GLY A 147 7.55 18.09 7.44
C GLY A 147 7.98 17.35 8.71
N VAL A 148 7.55 16.10 8.89
CA VAL A 148 7.88 15.23 10.03
C VAL A 148 8.41 13.89 9.56
N SER A 149 9.26 13.26 10.36
CA SER A 149 9.78 11.93 10.05
C SER A 149 8.66 10.89 10.03
N THR A 150 8.75 9.91 9.14
CA THR A 150 7.81 8.77 9.13
C THR A 150 7.81 8.03 10.47
N LEU A 151 8.97 7.96 11.15
CA LEU A 151 9.08 7.32 12.46
C LEU A 151 8.29 8.07 13.54
N ASP A 152 8.22 9.39 13.46
CA ASP A 152 7.45 10.23 14.39
C ASP A 152 5.94 10.11 14.14
N LEU A 153 5.54 9.71 12.93
CA LEU A 153 4.14 9.43 12.58
C LEU A 153 3.64 8.08 13.10
N LEU A 154 4.55 7.10 13.30
CA LEU A 154 4.18 5.75 13.71
C LEU A 154 3.24 5.70 14.93
N PRO A 155 3.50 6.40 16.06
CA PRO A 155 2.62 6.34 17.23
C PRO A 155 1.22 6.88 16.98
N TRP A 156 1.05 7.77 16.01
CA TRP A 156 -0.21 8.43 15.68
C TRP A 156 -1.02 7.71 14.62
N ALA A 157 -0.43 6.73 13.94
CA ALA A 157 -1.06 6.00 12.85
C ALA A 157 -2.00 4.89 13.31
N ILE A 158 -2.81 5.14 14.34
CA ILE A 158 -3.72 4.17 14.97
C ILE A 158 -4.63 3.51 13.94
N GLN A 159 -5.13 4.26 12.97
CA GLN A 159 -6.01 3.74 11.92
C GLN A 159 -5.33 2.69 11.07
N CYS A 160 -4.05 2.86 10.74
CA CYS A 160 -3.29 1.91 9.93
C CYS A 160 -3.10 0.57 10.67
N TYR A 161 -2.79 0.62 11.94
CA TYR A 161 -2.70 -0.59 12.77
C TYR A 161 -4.06 -1.24 12.97
N ALA A 162 -5.10 -0.44 13.22
CA ALA A 162 -6.46 -0.93 13.40
C ALA A 162 -6.95 -1.70 12.18
N ALA A 163 -6.67 -1.25 10.95
CA ALA A 163 -7.06 -1.95 9.73
C ALA A 163 -6.49 -3.37 9.68
N VAL A 164 -5.20 -3.54 9.98
CA VAL A 164 -4.54 -4.86 10.02
C VAL A 164 -5.11 -5.73 11.14
N VAL A 165 -5.30 -5.15 12.33
CA VAL A 165 -5.86 -5.87 13.48
C VAL A 165 -7.27 -6.36 13.16
N PHE A 166 -8.13 -5.52 12.58
CA PHE A 166 -9.48 -5.93 12.17
C PHE A 166 -9.46 -7.00 11.06
N ALA A 167 -8.56 -6.89 10.07
CA ALA A 167 -8.42 -7.93 9.05
C ALA A 167 -8.08 -9.28 9.68
N LEU A 168 -7.19 -9.32 10.68
CA LEU A 168 -6.84 -10.54 11.42
C LEU A 168 -8.02 -11.04 12.27
N ILE A 169 -8.70 -10.16 13.02
CA ILE A 169 -9.86 -10.53 13.84
C ILE A 169 -10.94 -11.17 12.96
N TYR A 170 -11.30 -10.56 11.83
CA TYR A 170 -12.27 -11.13 10.89
C TYR A 170 -11.79 -12.47 10.32
N GLY A 171 -10.48 -12.60 10.06
CA GLY A 171 -9.88 -13.85 9.60
C GLY A 171 -10.04 -15.01 10.59
N PHE A 172 -9.77 -14.76 11.86
CA PHE A 172 -9.83 -15.79 12.91
C PHE A 172 -11.24 -16.06 13.41
N THR A 173 -12.08 -15.04 13.50
CA THR A 173 -13.49 -15.20 13.96
C THR A 173 -14.41 -15.72 12.87
N GLY A 174 -14.03 -15.58 11.60
CA GLY A 174 -14.91 -15.93 10.47
C GLY A 174 -16.04 -14.93 10.23
N PHE A 175 -16.11 -13.86 11.02
CA PHE A 175 -17.15 -12.84 10.90
C PHE A 175 -16.92 -12.00 9.63
N GLY A 176 -17.97 -11.82 8.82
CA GLY A 176 -17.92 -11.01 7.60
C GLY A 176 -17.09 -11.64 6.46
N ILE A 177 -16.74 -12.93 6.54
CA ILE A 177 -16.05 -13.65 5.47
C ILE A 177 -17.07 -14.15 4.46
N ALA A 178 -16.99 -13.63 3.23
CA ALA A 178 -17.84 -14.07 2.13
C ALA A 178 -17.37 -15.45 1.61
N LYS A 179 -18.29 -16.40 1.55
CA LYS A 179 -18.09 -17.71 0.91
C LYS A 179 -18.52 -17.65 -0.55
N ILE A 180 -17.95 -18.48 -1.40
CA ILE A 180 -18.33 -18.58 -2.82
C ILE A 180 -19.77 -19.08 -2.89
N GLN A 181 -20.63 -18.34 -3.60
CA GLN A 181 -22.02 -18.77 -3.85
C GLN A 181 -22.03 -19.73 -5.08
N PRO A 182 -22.74 -20.88 -5.01
CA PRO A 182 -22.74 -21.87 -6.08
C PRO A 182 -23.14 -21.35 -7.47
N GLN A 183 -23.99 -20.33 -7.52
CA GLN A 183 -24.45 -19.73 -8.78
C GLN A 183 -23.38 -18.89 -9.50
N GLN A 184 -22.41 -18.34 -8.80
CA GLN A 184 -21.33 -17.58 -9.43
C GLN A 184 -20.26 -18.45 -10.07
N ASP A 185 -20.10 -19.69 -9.59
CA ASP A 185 -19.16 -20.65 -10.17
C ASP A 185 -19.62 -21.19 -11.52
N LEU A 186 -20.91 -21.31 -11.77
CA LEU A 186 -21.48 -21.77 -13.04
C LEU A 186 -21.28 -20.74 -14.15
N GLN A 187 -21.56 -19.48 -13.88
CA GLN A 187 -21.37 -18.39 -14.86
C GLN A 187 -19.90 -18.11 -15.21
N ARG A 188 -18.96 -18.44 -14.31
CA ARG A 188 -17.52 -18.26 -14.57
C ARG A 188 -16.86 -19.44 -15.30
N LYS A 189 -17.51 -20.60 -15.35
CA LYS A 189 -17.05 -21.75 -16.13
C LYS A 189 -17.52 -21.70 -17.57
N GLU A 190 -18.54 -20.86 -17.84
CA GLU A 190 -19.11 -20.67 -19.19
C GLU A 190 -18.54 -19.44 -19.93
N ALA A 191 -17.70 -18.60 -19.26
CA ALA A 191 -17.00 -17.47 -19.82
C ALA A 191 -15.49 -17.73 -19.96
#